data_36728e3d7b8a4956c3d8760f6ab6f6a5
#
_entry.id   36728e3d7b8a4956c3d8760f6ab6f6a5
#
_cell.length_a   1.000
_cell.length_b   1.000
_cell.length_c   1.000
_cell.angle_alpha   90.00
_cell.angle_beta   90.00
_cell.angle_gamma   90.00
#
_symmetry.space_group_name_H-M   'P 1'
#
loop_
_entity.id
_entity.type
_entity.pdbx_description
1 polymer ?
#
loop_
_entity_poly.entity_id
_entity_poly.type
_entity_poly.pdbx_seq_one_letter_code
_entity_poly.pdbx_strand_id
1 'polypeptide(L)'
;MNKNRLTVALCALAMTALTASAQKTKKADLFPLGNYEELTDTKPHDSDAAWAKLVQPTQLSWASIDTRYRRLDIPKVKQQNMVSLKAWRGERVNAQALLWTNVDLDDVQITVSDLRSGNSVIPASALRTNFVRYVMTDELNKDGSGCGYRNPADWDSSVVADVLDINKTLPVRRNTTQPIWANVWVPQDAKPGNYTAQITVSGKNMKPMSLQLKLQVINRTLPAPQQWTTNLDLWQNPYAVARYYKVPLWSKAHFDAMRPIMKMLADAGQYSITTSIMHKPWNGQTEDHYDSMVTRIKHIDGSWTFDYAVFDRYVEFMMNDVGINRLIACYTMIPWDLRFDYYDEATNRMKFVKAKPGDNAYTEYWG
;
A
#
# COMPACT_ATOMS: atom_id res chain seq x y z
N MET A 1 -22.61 -2.48 -86.19
CA MET A 1 -22.26 -3.85 -85.77
C MET A 1 -20.97 -3.77 -85.00
N ASN A 2 -21.02 -3.81 -83.68
CA ASN A 2 -19.93 -4.33 -82.87
C ASN A 2 -20.42 -4.42 -81.36
N LYS A 3 -20.46 -5.61 -80.88
CA LYS A 3 -20.90 -5.96 -79.54
C LYS A 3 -19.68 -5.78 -78.60
N ASN A 4 -19.70 -4.80 -77.77
CA ASN A 4 -18.72 -4.72 -76.67
C ASN A 4 -19.30 -5.46 -75.41
N ARG A 5 -18.70 -6.58 -75.10
CA ARG A 5 -18.94 -7.29 -73.89
C ARG A 5 -18.27 -6.56 -72.75
N LEU A 6 -19.08 -6.12 -71.79
CA LEU A 6 -18.61 -5.61 -70.53
C LEU A 6 -18.28 -6.81 -69.61
N THR A 7 -17.02 -7.04 -69.33
CA THR A 7 -16.57 -8.04 -68.35
C THR A 7 -16.67 -7.42 -66.96
N VAL A 8 -17.66 -7.86 -66.20
CA VAL A 8 -17.76 -7.49 -64.76
C VAL A 8 -16.80 -8.40 -64.00
N ALA A 9 -15.74 -7.84 -63.44
CA ALA A 9 -14.86 -8.51 -62.52
C ALA A 9 -15.53 -8.55 -61.14
N LEU A 10 -15.94 -9.73 -60.68
CA LEU A 10 -16.35 -9.98 -59.31
C LEU A 10 -15.08 -9.94 -58.43
N CYS A 11 -14.87 -8.86 -57.68
CA CYS A 11 -13.97 -8.87 -56.55
C CYS A 11 -14.67 -9.63 -55.37
N ALA A 12 -14.29 -10.90 -55.17
CA ALA A 12 -14.63 -11.61 -53.98
C ALA A 12 -13.86 -10.98 -52.80
N LEU A 13 -14.53 -10.17 -52.00
CA LEU A 13 -14.00 -9.76 -50.71
C LEU A 13 -14.03 -11.00 -49.81
N ALA A 14 -12.86 -11.59 -49.59
CA ALA A 14 -12.66 -12.52 -48.50
C ALA A 14 -12.77 -11.76 -47.15
N MET A 15 -13.91 -11.80 -46.50
CA MET A 15 -14.06 -11.44 -45.11
C MET A 15 -13.29 -12.48 -44.28
N THR A 16 -12.03 -12.22 -44.02
CA THR A 16 -11.35 -12.89 -42.92
C THR A 16 -12.01 -12.41 -41.62
N ALA A 17 -12.86 -13.26 -41.07
CA ALA A 17 -13.33 -13.11 -39.71
C ALA A 17 -12.10 -13.14 -38.79
N LEU A 18 -11.60 -11.98 -38.42
CA LEU A 18 -10.72 -11.84 -37.27
C LEU A 18 -11.54 -12.26 -36.04
N THR A 19 -11.43 -13.55 -35.69
CA THR A 19 -11.78 -14.00 -34.35
C THR A 19 -10.87 -13.23 -33.40
N ALA A 20 -11.35 -12.13 -32.88
CA ALA A 20 -10.80 -11.52 -31.70
C ALA A 20 -10.90 -12.57 -30.58
N SER A 21 -9.83 -13.37 -30.43
CA SER A 21 -9.66 -14.16 -29.22
C SER A 21 -9.64 -13.12 -28.10
N ALA A 22 -10.72 -13.07 -27.33
CA ALA A 22 -10.76 -12.36 -26.09
C ALA A 22 -9.64 -12.96 -25.26
N GLN A 23 -8.46 -12.35 -25.32
CA GLN A 23 -7.39 -12.60 -24.38
C GLN A 23 -8.05 -12.36 -23.02
N LYS A 24 -8.38 -13.44 -22.31
CA LYS A 24 -8.72 -13.36 -20.89
C LYS A 24 -7.57 -12.59 -20.28
N THR A 25 -7.77 -11.29 -20.07
CA THR A 25 -6.84 -10.49 -19.27
C THR A 25 -6.72 -11.25 -17.97
N LYS A 26 -5.56 -11.89 -17.75
CA LYS A 26 -5.22 -12.40 -16.43
C LYS A 26 -5.58 -11.27 -15.47
N LYS A 27 -6.46 -11.56 -14.52
CA LYS A 27 -6.76 -10.63 -13.43
C LYS A 27 -5.39 -10.12 -12.98
N ALA A 28 -5.12 -8.83 -13.20
CA ALA A 28 -3.82 -8.25 -12.83
C ALA A 28 -3.59 -8.65 -11.38
N ASP A 29 -2.47 -9.29 -11.12
CA ASP A 29 -2.11 -9.64 -9.75
C ASP A 29 -1.96 -8.31 -9.03
N LEU A 30 -2.97 -7.93 -8.24
CA LEU A 30 -3.04 -6.63 -7.60
C LEU A 30 -1.92 -6.42 -6.57
N PHE A 31 -1.16 -7.49 -6.28
CA PHE A 31 -0.02 -7.46 -5.37
C PHE A 31 1.13 -8.33 -5.93
N PRO A 32 1.78 -7.93 -7.04
CA PRO A 32 2.83 -8.73 -7.66
C PRO A 32 4.13 -8.66 -6.85
N LEU A 33 4.15 -9.26 -5.65
CA LEU A 33 5.35 -9.36 -4.82
C LEU A 33 6.24 -10.57 -5.16
N GLY A 34 5.95 -11.27 -6.26
CA GLY A 34 6.61 -12.53 -6.60
C GLY A 34 8.12 -12.47 -6.77
N ASN A 35 8.69 -11.28 -6.95
CA ASN A 35 10.13 -11.09 -7.19
C ASN A 35 10.75 -10.10 -6.17
N TYR A 36 10.15 -9.94 -5.00
CA TYR A 36 10.76 -9.09 -3.99
C TYR A 36 11.99 -9.76 -3.37
N GLU A 37 13.16 -9.18 -3.59
CA GLU A 37 14.42 -9.59 -2.98
C GLU A 37 14.80 -8.64 -1.84
N GLU A 38 15.09 -9.21 -0.68
CA GLU A 38 15.56 -8.44 0.46
C GLU A 38 17.04 -8.10 0.27
N LEU A 39 17.38 -6.83 0.46
CA LEU A 39 18.76 -6.36 0.39
C LEU A 39 19.58 -6.93 1.56
N THR A 40 20.87 -7.07 1.34
CA THR A 40 21.80 -7.51 2.38
C THR A 40 22.06 -6.39 3.37
N ASP A 41 21.90 -6.67 4.66
CA ASP A 41 22.32 -5.75 5.73
C ASP A 41 23.85 -5.77 5.85
N THR A 42 24.48 -4.62 5.63
CA THR A 42 25.94 -4.47 5.71
C THR A 42 26.42 -4.02 7.09
N LYS A 43 25.51 -3.76 8.02
CA LYS A 43 25.87 -3.35 9.38
C LYS A 43 26.37 -4.53 10.21
N PRO A 44 27.22 -4.29 11.22
CA PRO A 44 27.65 -5.34 12.15
C PRO A 44 26.45 -6.10 12.74
N HIS A 45 26.54 -7.42 12.80
CA HIS A 45 25.50 -8.32 13.30
C HIS A 45 26.14 -9.50 14.08
N ASP A 46 25.29 -10.34 14.65
CA ASP A 46 25.75 -11.49 15.40
C ASP A 46 26.51 -12.49 14.52
N SER A 47 27.63 -12.99 15.03
CA SER A 47 28.48 -13.92 14.31
C SER A 47 27.88 -15.32 14.20
N ASP A 48 28.32 -16.10 13.22
CA ASP A 48 27.96 -17.53 13.10
C ASP A 48 28.24 -18.31 14.38
N ALA A 49 29.32 -17.96 15.09
CA ALA A 49 29.65 -18.57 16.37
C ALA A 49 28.64 -18.23 17.47
N ALA A 50 28.01 -17.05 17.44
CA ALA A 50 26.93 -16.70 18.35
C ALA A 50 25.66 -17.50 18.03
N TRP A 51 25.30 -17.60 16.74
CA TRP A 51 24.17 -18.38 16.29
C TRP A 51 24.30 -19.88 16.59
N ALA A 52 25.52 -20.43 16.49
CA ALA A 52 25.79 -21.83 16.82
C ALA A 52 25.56 -22.18 18.30
N LYS A 53 25.51 -21.18 19.19
CA LYS A 53 25.25 -21.37 20.64
C LYS A 53 23.76 -21.43 21.00
N LEU A 54 22.86 -21.32 20.03
CA LEU A 54 21.43 -21.47 20.32
C LEU A 54 21.14 -22.84 20.93
N VAL A 55 20.41 -22.84 22.05
CA VAL A 55 20.02 -24.07 22.78
C VAL A 55 19.12 -24.97 21.91
N GLN A 56 18.25 -24.36 21.13
CA GLN A 56 17.41 -25.04 20.13
C GLN A 56 17.69 -24.44 18.76
N PRO A 57 17.84 -25.28 17.72
CA PRO A 57 18.13 -24.79 16.36
C PRO A 57 17.10 -23.79 15.83
N THR A 58 15.84 -23.97 16.19
CA THR A 58 14.74 -23.11 15.79
C THR A 58 13.92 -22.74 17.03
N GLN A 59 13.59 -21.48 17.17
CA GLN A 59 12.85 -20.94 18.28
C GLN A 59 11.71 -20.05 17.79
N LEU A 60 10.62 -20.00 18.56
CA LEU A 60 9.44 -19.19 18.27
C LEU A 60 8.94 -18.56 19.57
N SER A 61 8.73 -17.25 19.58
CA SER A 61 8.27 -16.52 20.77
C SER A 61 7.41 -15.33 20.38
N TRP A 62 6.49 -14.95 21.23
CA TRP A 62 5.93 -13.60 21.18
C TRP A 62 6.98 -12.56 21.56
N ALA A 63 6.85 -11.37 20.99
CA ALA A 63 7.79 -10.26 21.15
C ALA A 63 7.05 -8.91 21.15
N SER A 64 7.75 -7.82 21.48
CA SER A 64 7.16 -6.48 21.46
C SER A 64 6.81 -6.03 20.04
N ILE A 65 5.63 -5.43 19.88
CA ILE A 65 5.24 -4.77 18.62
C ILE A 65 5.97 -3.43 18.41
N ASP A 66 6.58 -2.86 19.43
CA ASP A 66 7.27 -1.58 19.42
C ASP A 66 8.74 -1.70 19.01
N THR A 67 9.20 -2.91 18.68
CA THR A 67 10.58 -3.18 18.32
C THR A 67 10.65 -3.74 16.89
N ARG A 68 11.47 -3.11 16.05
CA ARG A 68 11.89 -3.65 14.76
C ARG A 68 13.11 -4.53 14.96
N TYR A 69 12.93 -5.83 14.83
CA TYR A 69 14.00 -6.80 15.06
C TYR A 69 14.83 -6.93 13.80
N ARG A 70 16.17 -6.90 13.97
CA ARG A 70 17.09 -7.03 12.85
C ARG A 70 17.15 -8.48 12.36
N ARG A 71 17.33 -8.65 11.05
CA ARG A 71 17.31 -9.95 10.39
C ARG A 71 18.44 -10.87 10.84
N LEU A 72 19.66 -10.32 10.99
CA LEU A 72 20.88 -11.08 11.23
C LEU A 72 21.29 -11.11 12.71
N ASP A 73 20.46 -10.58 13.61
CA ASP A 73 20.71 -10.60 15.05
C ASP A 73 19.83 -11.64 15.74
N ILE A 74 20.39 -12.31 16.74
CA ILE A 74 19.64 -13.14 17.67
C ILE A 74 18.75 -12.23 18.53
N PRO A 75 17.44 -12.43 18.55
CA PRO A 75 16.55 -11.51 19.26
C PRO A 75 16.74 -11.61 20.77
N LYS A 76 17.00 -10.49 21.43
CA LYS A 76 17.12 -10.40 22.89
C LYS A 76 15.72 -10.30 23.51
N VAL A 77 14.97 -11.40 23.49
CA VAL A 77 13.61 -11.47 24.01
C VAL A 77 13.49 -12.53 25.10
N LYS A 78 12.62 -12.26 26.08
CA LYS A 78 12.21 -13.30 27.00
C LYS A 78 11.24 -14.23 26.29
N GLN A 79 11.51 -15.54 26.34
CA GLN A 79 10.65 -16.55 25.72
C GLN A 79 9.22 -16.47 26.27
N GLN A 80 8.25 -16.27 25.38
CA GLN A 80 6.83 -16.15 25.71
C GLN A 80 5.99 -16.96 24.73
N ASN A 81 5.33 -17.98 25.25
CA ASN A 81 4.46 -18.84 24.45
C ASN A 81 3.02 -18.30 24.36
N MET A 82 2.70 -17.26 25.10
CA MET A 82 1.36 -16.67 25.17
C MET A 82 1.42 -15.16 25.16
N VAL A 83 0.54 -14.53 24.36
CA VAL A 83 0.25 -13.10 24.38
C VAL A 83 -1.20 -12.87 24.81
N SER A 84 -1.44 -11.78 25.52
CA SER A 84 -2.79 -11.36 25.91
C SER A 84 -3.11 -10.01 25.29
N LEU A 85 -4.19 -9.97 24.52
CA LEU A 85 -4.71 -8.77 23.87
C LEU A 85 -6.06 -8.42 24.47
N LYS A 86 -6.42 -7.14 24.36
CA LYS A 86 -7.71 -6.61 24.79
C LYS A 86 -8.28 -5.74 23.69
N ALA A 87 -9.53 -5.93 23.33
CA ALA A 87 -10.14 -5.21 22.22
C ALA A 87 -11.64 -4.96 22.45
N TRP A 88 -12.15 -3.91 21.83
CA TRP A 88 -13.57 -3.71 21.62
C TRP A 88 -14.04 -4.51 20.41
N ARG A 89 -15.33 -4.69 20.28
CA ARG A 89 -15.93 -5.19 19.04
C ARG A 89 -15.68 -4.18 17.92
N GLY A 90 -15.34 -4.65 16.73
CA GLY A 90 -14.98 -3.80 15.57
C GLY A 90 -13.54 -3.27 15.58
N GLU A 91 -12.78 -3.48 16.65
CA GLU A 91 -11.40 -3.03 16.79
C GLU A 91 -10.41 -3.99 16.11
N ARG A 92 -9.28 -3.45 15.63
CA ARG A 92 -8.12 -4.21 15.17
C ARG A 92 -7.03 -4.14 16.23
N VAL A 93 -6.55 -5.30 16.68
CA VAL A 93 -5.45 -5.39 17.63
C VAL A 93 -4.34 -6.28 17.09
N ASN A 94 -3.11 -5.98 17.45
CA ASN A 94 -1.93 -6.59 16.86
C ASN A 94 -1.04 -7.26 17.92
N ALA A 95 -0.29 -8.25 17.45
CA ALA A 95 0.81 -8.86 18.18
C ALA A 95 1.94 -9.19 17.19
N GLN A 96 3.16 -9.30 17.69
CA GLN A 96 4.32 -9.71 16.91
C GLN A 96 4.92 -10.98 17.52
N ALA A 97 5.21 -11.96 16.67
CA ALA A 97 6.01 -13.11 17.03
C ALA A 97 7.32 -13.11 16.24
N LEU A 98 8.32 -13.81 16.75
CA LEU A 98 9.61 -14.00 16.09
C LEU A 98 9.87 -15.48 15.93
N LEU A 99 10.23 -15.87 14.72
CA LEU A 99 10.86 -17.14 14.39
C LEU A 99 12.33 -16.86 14.11
N TRP A 100 13.25 -17.52 14.84
CA TRP A 100 14.69 -17.40 14.55
C TRP A 100 15.33 -18.78 14.54
N THR A 101 16.35 -18.93 13.71
CA THR A 101 16.90 -20.27 13.43
C THR A 101 18.37 -20.19 13.01
N ASN A 102 19.13 -21.24 13.37
CA ASN A 102 20.49 -21.45 12.87
C ASN A 102 20.58 -22.57 11.81
N VAL A 103 19.43 -23.02 11.31
CA VAL A 103 19.30 -23.98 10.20
C VAL A 103 18.40 -23.43 9.12
N ASP A 104 18.55 -23.91 7.89
CA ASP A 104 17.66 -23.52 6.80
C ASP A 104 16.29 -24.18 6.96
N LEU A 105 15.23 -23.38 6.82
CA LEU A 105 13.85 -23.83 6.85
C LEU A 105 13.21 -23.49 5.50
N ASP A 106 12.62 -24.48 4.84
CA ASP A 106 11.91 -24.29 3.58
C ASP A 106 10.38 -24.38 3.79
N ASP A 107 9.64 -23.72 2.92
CA ASP A 107 8.17 -23.72 2.90
C ASP A 107 7.56 -23.39 4.28
N VAL A 108 8.16 -22.44 5.00
CA VAL A 108 7.62 -21.99 6.29
C VAL A 108 6.27 -21.32 6.05
N GLN A 109 5.25 -21.82 6.75
CA GLN A 109 3.87 -21.34 6.66
C GLN A 109 3.28 -21.13 8.06
N ILE A 110 2.25 -20.31 8.12
CA ILE A 110 1.57 -19.95 9.37
C ILE A 110 0.10 -20.33 9.23
N THR A 111 -0.38 -21.12 10.17
CA THR A 111 -1.79 -21.49 10.29
C THR A 111 -2.36 -20.96 11.60
N VAL A 112 -3.64 -20.65 11.61
CA VAL A 112 -4.33 -20.10 12.78
C VAL A 112 -5.62 -20.89 13.04
N SER A 113 -5.94 -21.09 14.32
CA SER A 113 -7.22 -21.67 14.70
C SER A 113 -8.31 -20.59 14.82
N ASP A 114 -9.57 -21.01 14.90
CA ASP A 114 -10.62 -20.14 15.42
C ASP A 114 -10.25 -19.63 16.81
N LEU A 115 -10.75 -18.44 17.16
CA LEU A 115 -10.70 -17.93 18.53
C LEU A 115 -11.96 -18.44 19.25
N ARG A 116 -11.79 -19.16 20.35
CA ARG A 116 -12.89 -19.80 21.08
C ARG A 116 -13.02 -19.31 22.51
N SER A 117 -14.28 -19.11 22.94
CA SER A 117 -14.66 -18.77 24.32
C SER A 117 -15.93 -19.54 24.70
N GLY A 118 -15.80 -20.71 25.33
CA GLY A 118 -16.93 -21.64 25.52
C GLY A 118 -17.57 -22.00 24.19
N ASN A 119 -18.86 -21.71 24.03
CA ASN A 119 -19.62 -21.96 22.80
C ASN A 119 -19.50 -20.80 21.78
N SER A 120 -18.83 -19.71 22.14
CA SER A 120 -18.65 -18.56 21.23
C SER A 120 -17.41 -18.74 20.39
N VAL A 121 -17.53 -18.43 19.09
CA VAL A 121 -16.45 -18.59 18.11
C VAL A 121 -16.31 -17.30 17.32
N ILE A 122 -15.07 -16.79 17.22
CA ILE A 122 -14.67 -15.83 16.21
C ILE A 122 -13.87 -16.63 15.18
N PRO A 123 -14.23 -16.60 13.89
CA PRO A 123 -13.62 -17.48 12.90
C PRO A 123 -12.14 -17.13 12.69
N ALA A 124 -11.33 -18.12 12.30
CA ALA A 124 -9.91 -17.96 12.01
C ALA A 124 -9.63 -16.87 10.98
N SER A 125 -10.55 -16.58 10.06
CA SER A 125 -10.44 -15.51 9.07
C SER A 125 -10.35 -14.10 9.69
N ALA A 126 -10.77 -13.93 10.95
CA ALA A 126 -10.61 -12.69 11.69
C ALA A 126 -9.17 -12.49 12.23
N LEU A 127 -8.35 -13.55 12.26
CA LEU A 127 -6.95 -13.52 12.67
C LEU A 127 -6.05 -13.68 11.44
N ARG A 128 -5.52 -12.57 10.96
CA ARG A 128 -4.60 -12.54 9.82
C ARG A 128 -3.15 -12.57 10.31
N THR A 129 -2.33 -13.40 9.67
CA THR A 129 -0.89 -13.46 9.92
C THR A 129 -0.12 -13.16 8.64
N ASN A 130 0.99 -12.41 8.77
CA ASN A 130 1.88 -12.05 7.68
C ASN A 130 3.33 -12.19 8.14
N PHE A 131 4.21 -12.65 7.25
CA PHE A 131 5.64 -12.46 7.44
C PHE A 131 5.96 -10.98 7.30
N VAL A 132 6.88 -10.46 8.10
CA VAL A 132 7.37 -9.09 7.97
C VAL A 132 8.66 -9.12 7.17
N ARG A 133 8.67 -8.47 6.01
CA ARG A 133 9.84 -8.43 5.13
C ARG A 133 10.75 -7.25 5.49
N TYR A 134 12.00 -7.38 5.08
CA TYR A 134 13.03 -6.40 5.34
C TYR A 134 13.20 -5.48 4.14
N VAL A 135 13.25 -4.18 4.39
CA VAL A 135 13.42 -3.12 3.39
C VAL A 135 14.58 -2.23 3.76
N MET A 136 15.24 -1.67 2.75
CA MET A 136 16.23 -0.62 2.96
C MET A 136 15.51 0.70 3.23
N THR A 137 15.95 1.40 4.26
CA THR A 137 15.45 2.74 4.59
C THR A 137 16.60 3.69 4.89
N ASP A 138 16.39 4.95 4.63
CA ASP A 138 17.24 6.08 5.00
C ASP A 138 16.45 7.00 5.95
N GLU A 139 16.19 6.51 7.14
CA GLU A 139 15.24 7.12 8.07
C GLU A 139 15.65 8.53 8.51
N LEU A 140 16.95 8.73 8.83
CA LEU A 140 17.45 9.98 9.39
C LEU A 140 18.78 10.35 8.76
N ASN A 141 19.06 11.64 8.69
CA ASN A 141 20.43 12.14 8.49
C ASN A 141 21.35 11.65 9.61
N LYS A 142 22.66 11.58 9.36
CA LYS A 142 23.66 11.16 10.35
C LYS A 142 23.69 12.05 11.61
N ASP A 143 23.25 13.30 11.50
CA ASP A 143 23.08 14.24 12.60
C ASP A 143 21.72 14.10 13.34
N GLY A 144 20.84 13.18 12.89
CA GLY A 144 19.52 12.95 13.44
C GLY A 144 18.43 13.87 12.91
N SER A 145 18.73 14.77 11.96
CA SER A 145 17.71 15.60 11.31
C SER A 145 16.93 14.77 10.29
N GLY A 146 15.63 15.04 10.11
CA GLY A 146 14.70 14.08 9.52
C GLY A 146 14.18 14.37 8.13
N CYS A 147 14.23 15.58 7.58
CA CYS A 147 13.58 15.87 6.29
C CYS A 147 14.32 16.94 5.49
N GLY A 148 14.00 17.06 4.21
CA GLY A 148 14.52 18.05 3.29
C GLY A 148 15.33 17.45 2.16
N TYR A 149 16.32 18.21 1.65
CA TYR A 149 17.19 17.76 0.56
C TYR A 149 17.98 16.51 0.98
N ARG A 150 18.01 15.52 0.09
CA ARG A 150 18.70 14.25 0.34
C ARG A 150 20.02 14.19 -0.39
N ASN A 151 21.10 14.26 0.36
CA ASN A 151 22.41 13.85 -0.10
C ASN A 151 22.67 12.43 0.41
N PRO A 152 22.79 11.39 -0.44
CA PRO A 152 23.00 10.00 0.00
C PRO A 152 24.19 9.81 0.94
N ALA A 153 25.21 10.68 0.88
CA ALA A 153 26.37 10.64 1.77
C ALA A 153 26.03 11.01 3.22
N ASP A 154 24.97 11.78 3.43
CA ASP A 154 24.58 12.32 4.74
C ASP A 154 23.55 11.43 5.47
N TRP A 155 22.98 10.44 4.78
CA TRP A 155 21.94 9.57 5.32
C TRP A 155 22.49 8.24 5.82
N ASP A 156 21.84 7.71 6.84
CA ASP A 156 22.10 6.37 7.36
C ASP A 156 21.17 5.36 6.70
N SER A 157 21.74 4.39 5.97
CA SER A 157 21.00 3.30 5.37
C SER A 157 20.88 2.13 6.34
N SER A 158 19.67 1.65 6.56
CA SER A 158 19.38 0.52 7.45
C SER A 158 18.42 -0.45 6.80
N VAL A 159 18.64 -1.74 7.02
CA VAL A 159 17.68 -2.79 6.65
C VAL A 159 16.76 -3.04 7.84
N VAL A 160 15.49 -2.73 7.71
CA VAL A 160 14.50 -2.82 8.78
C VAL A 160 13.32 -3.71 8.41
N ALA A 161 12.74 -4.37 9.42
CA ALA A 161 11.51 -5.14 9.28
C ALA A 161 10.32 -4.17 9.21
N ASP A 162 9.61 -4.12 8.08
CA ASP A 162 8.53 -3.15 7.89
C ASP A 162 7.35 -3.70 7.06
N VAL A 163 7.58 -4.23 5.87
CA VAL A 163 6.51 -4.62 4.95
C VAL A 163 5.84 -5.93 5.35
N LEU A 164 4.50 -5.92 5.44
CA LEU A 164 3.71 -7.13 5.65
C LEU A 164 3.53 -7.88 4.34
N ASP A 165 4.18 -9.05 4.23
CA ASP A 165 4.13 -9.89 3.03
C ASP A 165 2.77 -10.56 2.87
N ILE A 166 2.29 -10.67 1.65
CA ILE A 166 1.07 -11.42 1.30
C ILE A 166 1.34 -12.88 0.98
N ASN A 167 2.61 -13.26 0.77
CA ASN A 167 2.98 -14.64 0.53
C ASN A 167 2.63 -15.52 1.74
N LYS A 168 2.09 -16.71 1.47
CA LYS A 168 1.66 -17.65 2.50
C LYS A 168 2.78 -18.58 2.96
N THR A 169 3.83 -18.68 2.16
CA THR A 169 5.03 -19.46 2.45
C THR A 169 6.28 -18.63 2.22
N LEU A 170 7.27 -18.82 3.05
CA LEU A 170 8.57 -18.13 2.96
C LEU A 170 9.69 -19.09 3.35
N PRO A 171 10.81 -19.15 2.62
CA PRO A 171 12.02 -19.78 3.13
C PRO A 171 12.67 -18.89 4.20
N VAL A 172 12.97 -19.44 5.36
CA VAL A 172 13.72 -18.76 6.43
C VAL A 172 15.12 -19.34 6.48
N ARG A 173 16.11 -18.53 6.17
CA ARG A 173 17.50 -18.98 6.07
C ARG A 173 18.15 -19.06 7.46
N ARG A 174 19.17 -19.92 7.57
CA ARG A 174 19.96 -20.07 8.79
C ARG A 174 20.55 -18.73 9.22
N ASN A 175 20.73 -18.56 10.51
CA ASN A 175 21.27 -17.37 11.15
C ASN A 175 20.45 -16.12 10.84
N THR A 176 19.11 -16.29 10.85
CA THR A 176 18.18 -15.18 10.65
C THR A 176 17.02 -15.19 11.65
N THR A 177 16.51 -14.01 11.89
CA THR A 177 15.27 -13.73 12.62
C THR A 177 14.21 -13.28 11.64
N GLN A 178 13.05 -13.94 11.67
CA GLN A 178 11.88 -13.65 10.83
C GLN A 178 10.72 -13.21 11.70
N PRO A 179 10.36 -11.92 11.69
CA PRO A 179 9.17 -11.45 12.39
C PRO A 179 7.88 -11.90 11.68
N ILE A 180 6.87 -12.14 12.49
CA ILE A 180 5.53 -12.53 12.09
C ILE A 180 4.56 -11.57 12.75
N TRP A 181 3.75 -10.87 11.94
CA TRP A 181 2.72 -9.97 12.41
C TRP A 181 1.38 -10.68 12.48
N ALA A 182 0.72 -10.60 13.63
CA ALA A 182 -0.62 -11.13 13.83
C ALA A 182 -1.60 -9.97 14.06
N ASN A 183 -2.65 -9.90 13.27
CA ASN A 183 -3.70 -8.88 13.36
C ASN A 183 -5.06 -9.55 13.56
N VAL A 184 -5.74 -9.21 14.65
CA VAL A 184 -7.12 -9.64 14.88
C VAL A 184 -8.06 -8.48 14.61
N TRP A 185 -8.97 -8.66 13.65
CA TRP A 185 -10.09 -7.75 13.44
C TRP A 185 -11.33 -8.34 14.11
N VAL A 186 -11.65 -7.83 15.29
CA VAL A 186 -12.76 -8.32 16.10
C VAL A 186 -14.09 -7.99 15.42
N PRO A 187 -14.94 -8.98 15.09
CA PRO A 187 -16.25 -8.69 14.49
C PRO A 187 -17.10 -7.78 15.38
N GLN A 188 -17.91 -6.91 14.78
CA GLN A 188 -18.79 -6.02 15.54
C GLN A 188 -19.88 -6.76 16.34
N ASP A 189 -20.25 -7.95 15.89
CA ASP A 189 -21.23 -8.85 16.50
C ASP A 189 -20.60 -9.88 17.45
N ALA A 190 -19.28 -9.85 17.63
CA ALA A 190 -18.60 -10.77 18.55
C ALA A 190 -19.17 -10.68 19.96
N LYS A 191 -19.39 -11.81 20.61
CA LYS A 191 -19.81 -11.83 22.01
C LYS A 191 -18.67 -11.40 22.92
N PRO A 192 -18.91 -10.54 23.93
CA PRO A 192 -17.89 -10.24 24.93
C PRO A 192 -17.42 -11.51 25.65
N GLY A 193 -16.12 -11.60 25.94
CA GLY A 193 -15.54 -12.78 26.60
C GLY A 193 -14.06 -12.92 26.38
N ASN A 194 -13.49 -13.99 26.96
CA ASN A 194 -12.07 -14.33 26.84
C ASN A 194 -11.92 -15.45 25.82
N TYR A 195 -11.36 -15.13 24.67
CA TYR A 195 -11.12 -16.05 23.57
C TYR A 195 -9.66 -16.52 23.57
N THR A 196 -9.46 -17.72 23.05
CA THR A 196 -8.13 -18.29 22.85
C THR A 196 -8.00 -18.81 21.43
N ALA A 197 -6.89 -18.52 20.78
CA ALA A 197 -6.48 -19.08 19.51
C ALA A 197 -5.06 -19.63 19.58
N GLN A 198 -4.74 -20.50 18.64
CA GLN A 198 -3.40 -21.03 18.41
C GLN A 198 -2.89 -20.53 17.04
N ILE A 199 -1.65 -20.07 17.03
CA ILE A 199 -0.89 -19.76 15.82
C ILE A 199 0.19 -20.82 15.70
N THR A 200 0.21 -21.57 14.61
CA THR A 200 1.17 -22.64 14.37
C THR A 200 2.06 -22.29 13.19
N VAL A 201 3.37 -22.32 13.42
CA VAL A 201 4.39 -22.17 12.38
C VAL A 201 4.92 -23.56 12.05
N SER A 202 4.93 -23.92 10.77
CA SER A 202 5.42 -25.20 10.27
C SER A 202 6.17 -25.01 8.96
N GLY A 203 7.00 -25.95 8.60
CA GLY A 203 7.78 -25.92 7.36
C GLY A 203 8.54 -27.22 7.20
N LYS A 204 9.27 -27.34 6.09
CA LYS A 204 10.23 -28.42 5.92
C LYS A 204 11.42 -28.19 6.86
N ASN A 205 12.00 -29.29 7.32
CA ASN A 205 13.15 -29.31 8.23
C ASN A 205 12.89 -28.72 9.63
N MET A 206 11.62 -28.55 10.04
CA MET A 206 11.27 -28.14 11.38
C MET A 206 10.09 -28.92 11.94
N LYS A 207 10.06 -29.09 13.25
CA LYS A 207 8.85 -29.54 13.96
C LYS A 207 7.86 -28.35 14.04
N PRO A 208 6.57 -28.58 13.85
CA PRO A 208 5.58 -27.53 14.07
C PRO A 208 5.70 -26.91 15.47
N MET A 209 5.68 -25.61 15.54
CA MET A 209 5.75 -24.85 16.77
C MET A 209 4.52 -23.96 16.91
N SER A 210 4.01 -23.82 18.13
CA SER A 210 2.77 -23.09 18.33
C SER A 210 2.88 -22.05 19.43
N LEU A 211 2.18 -20.95 19.24
CA LEU A 211 1.99 -19.87 20.21
C LEU A 211 0.50 -19.71 20.50
N GLN A 212 0.17 -19.37 21.75
CA GLN A 212 -1.19 -19.07 22.18
C GLN A 212 -1.45 -17.56 22.16
N LEU A 213 -2.59 -17.17 21.58
CA LEU A 213 -3.11 -15.83 21.65
C LEU A 213 -4.38 -15.82 22.49
N LYS A 214 -4.41 -15.01 23.55
CA LYS A 214 -5.60 -14.71 24.34
C LYS A 214 -6.15 -13.35 23.94
N LEU A 215 -7.45 -13.27 23.69
CA LEU A 215 -8.15 -12.04 23.34
C LEU A 215 -9.30 -11.81 24.29
N GLN A 216 -9.25 -10.75 25.07
CA GLN A 216 -10.39 -10.27 25.83
C GLN A 216 -11.24 -9.32 24.95
N VAL A 217 -12.42 -9.75 24.54
CA VAL A 217 -13.40 -8.89 23.88
C VAL A 217 -14.25 -8.20 24.93
N ILE A 218 -14.16 -6.88 24.98
CA ILE A 218 -14.88 -6.04 25.94
C ILE A 218 -16.28 -5.76 25.41
N ASN A 219 -17.25 -5.59 26.31
CA ASN A 219 -18.61 -5.22 25.94
C ASN A 219 -18.71 -3.72 25.54
N ARG A 220 -17.98 -3.34 24.53
CA ARG A 220 -17.99 -2.03 23.86
C ARG A 220 -17.84 -2.28 22.37
N THR A 221 -18.43 -1.42 21.55
CA THR A 221 -18.31 -1.49 20.09
C THR A 221 -17.63 -0.24 19.58
N LEU A 222 -16.55 -0.41 18.84
CA LEU A 222 -15.96 0.69 18.08
C LEU A 222 -16.94 1.06 16.94
N PRO A 223 -17.33 2.33 16.80
CA PRO A 223 -18.11 2.76 15.66
C PRO A 223 -17.43 2.42 14.34
N ALA A 224 -18.21 2.23 13.27
CA ALA A 224 -17.63 2.05 11.95
C ALA A 224 -16.74 3.25 11.56
N PRO A 225 -15.67 3.06 10.76
CA PRO A 225 -14.75 4.14 10.39
C PRO A 225 -15.45 5.39 9.85
N GLN A 226 -16.53 5.22 9.10
CA GLN A 226 -17.34 6.32 8.56
C GLN A 226 -18.06 7.17 9.63
N GLN A 227 -18.15 6.67 10.86
CA GLN A 227 -18.76 7.34 12.00
C GLN A 227 -17.74 8.00 12.94
N TRP A 228 -16.43 7.82 12.65
CA TRP A 228 -15.40 8.41 13.50
C TRP A 228 -15.38 9.93 13.37
N THR A 229 -15.11 10.60 14.49
CA THR A 229 -14.96 12.06 14.54
C THR A 229 -13.51 12.48 14.31
N THR A 230 -12.58 11.55 14.39
CA THR A 230 -11.16 11.79 14.08
C THR A 230 -10.98 12.01 12.60
N ASN A 231 -10.23 13.05 12.23
CA ASN A 231 -9.87 13.32 10.85
C ASN A 231 -8.52 12.66 10.54
N LEU A 232 -8.56 11.49 9.90
CA LEU A 232 -7.37 10.85 9.33
C LEU A 232 -7.17 11.40 7.91
N ASP A 233 -6.00 12.00 7.67
CA ASP A 233 -5.62 12.55 6.38
C ASP A 233 -4.29 11.97 5.89
N LEU A 234 -4.36 10.78 5.34
CA LEU A 234 -3.25 10.15 4.61
C LEU A 234 -3.33 10.55 3.14
N TRP A 235 -2.34 11.24 2.65
CA TRP A 235 -2.31 11.73 1.27
C TRP A 235 -2.25 10.59 0.28
N GLN A 236 -3.15 10.61 -0.70
CA GLN A 236 -3.18 9.61 -1.75
C GLN A 236 -2.37 10.09 -2.95
N ASN A 237 -1.53 9.20 -3.51
CA ASN A 237 -0.81 9.46 -4.76
C ASN A 237 -1.29 8.50 -5.86
N PRO A 238 -2.31 8.86 -6.65
CA PRO A 238 -2.80 8.04 -7.75
C PRO A 238 -1.74 7.83 -8.85
N TYR A 239 -0.85 8.78 -9.04
CA TYR A 239 0.20 8.70 -10.07
C TYR A 239 1.20 7.58 -9.77
N ALA A 240 1.58 7.40 -8.50
CA ALA A 240 2.41 6.29 -8.05
C ALA A 240 1.76 4.92 -8.33
N VAL A 241 0.44 4.82 -8.16
CA VAL A 241 -0.30 3.60 -8.48
C VAL A 241 -0.23 3.28 -9.97
N ALA A 242 -0.43 4.29 -10.82
CA ALA A 242 -0.35 4.10 -12.27
C ALA A 242 1.04 3.63 -12.72
N ARG A 243 2.11 4.25 -12.21
CA ARG A 243 3.49 3.86 -12.49
C ARG A 243 3.79 2.44 -12.03
N TYR A 244 3.47 2.12 -10.78
CA TYR A 244 3.75 0.80 -10.20
C TYR A 244 3.06 -0.32 -10.98
N TYR A 245 1.78 -0.17 -11.30
CA TYR A 245 1.02 -1.18 -12.06
C TYR A 245 1.19 -1.06 -13.58
N LYS A 246 1.96 -0.08 -14.07
CA LYS A 246 2.22 0.18 -15.50
C LYS A 246 0.92 0.28 -16.30
N VAL A 247 -0.04 1.02 -15.78
CA VAL A 247 -1.34 1.27 -16.41
C VAL A 247 -1.46 2.73 -16.85
N PRO A 248 -2.17 3.03 -17.94
CA PRO A 248 -2.40 4.41 -18.37
C PRO A 248 -3.17 5.17 -17.29
N LEU A 249 -2.72 6.39 -16.99
CA LEU A 249 -3.40 7.29 -16.06
C LEU A 249 -4.88 7.45 -16.41
N TRP A 250 -5.72 7.44 -15.39
CA TRP A 250 -7.17 7.67 -15.46
C TRP A 250 -7.93 6.68 -16.37
N SER A 251 -7.29 5.58 -16.78
CA SER A 251 -7.96 4.47 -17.45
C SER A 251 -8.77 3.62 -16.47
N LYS A 252 -9.68 2.79 -17.02
CA LYS A 252 -10.39 1.79 -16.19
C LYS A 252 -9.41 0.90 -15.38
N ALA A 253 -8.31 0.47 -16.01
CA ALA A 253 -7.29 -0.35 -15.35
C ALA A 253 -6.63 0.38 -14.17
N HIS A 254 -6.43 1.70 -14.28
CA HIS A 254 -5.90 2.51 -13.19
C HIS A 254 -6.89 2.58 -12.00
N PHE A 255 -8.17 2.84 -12.24
CA PHE A 255 -9.18 2.84 -11.19
C PHE A 255 -9.34 1.46 -10.54
N ASP A 256 -9.25 0.39 -11.32
CA ASP A 256 -9.29 -0.97 -10.80
C ASP A 256 -8.08 -1.27 -9.90
N ALA A 257 -6.89 -0.78 -10.25
CA ALA A 257 -5.67 -0.91 -9.44
C ALA A 257 -5.73 -0.08 -8.14
N MET A 258 -6.29 1.13 -8.21
CA MET A 258 -6.45 2.00 -7.03
C MET A 258 -7.46 1.46 -6.01
N ARG A 259 -8.54 0.83 -6.47
CA ARG A 259 -9.67 0.44 -5.63
C ARG A 259 -9.31 -0.32 -4.35
N PRO A 260 -8.52 -1.41 -4.37
CA PRO A 260 -8.20 -2.16 -3.15
C PRO A 260 -7.36 -1.33 -2.17
N ILE A 261 -6.43 -0.52 -2.66
CA ILE A 261 -5.56 0.33 -1.84
C ILE A 261 -6.38 1.43 -1.16
N MET A 262 -7.24 2.12 -1.93
CA MET A 262 -8.08 3.20 -1.41
C MET A 262 -9.15 2.68 -0.44
N LYS A 263 -9.68 1.45 -0.66
CA LYS A 263 -10.57 0.82 0.32
C LYS A 263 -9.87 0.49 1.65
N MET A 264 -8.59 0.13 1.63
CA MET A 264 -7.82 -0.05 2.87
C MET A 264 -7.73 1.26 3.66
N LEU A 265 -7.58 2.40 2.99
CA LEU A 265 -7.60 3.72 3.63
C LEU A 265 -8.98 4.04 4.21
N ALA A 266 -10.05 3.78 3.47
CA ALA A 266 -11.43 3.95 3.96
C ALA A 266 -11.69 3.11 5.22
N ASP A 267 -11.24 1.85 5.23
CA ASP A 267 -11.32 0.94 6.38
C ASP A 267 -10.48 1.40 7.58
N ALA A 268 -9.46 2.20 7.34
CA ALA A 268 -8.65 2.83 8.38
C ALA A 268 -9.25 4.14 8.90
N GLY A 269 -10.38 4.61 8.36
CA GLY A 269 -11.04 5.84 8.75
C GLY A 269 -10.53 7.09 8.02
N GLN A 270 -9.97 6.93 6.81
CA GLN A 270 -9.58 8.06 5.96
C GLN A 270 -10.74 9.04 5.79
N TYR A 271 -10.45 10.31 6.03
CA TYR A 271 -11.44 11.39 6.05
C TYR A 271 -11.47 12.19 4.73
N SER A 272 -10.27 12.42 4.17
CA SER A 272 -10.05 13.37 3.09
C SER A 272 -9.72 12.67 1.77
N ILE A 273 -10.20 13.23 0.67
CA ILE A 273 -9.73 12.93 -0.68
C ILE A 273 -8.65 13.95 -1.04
N THR A 274 -7.44 13.48 -1.31
CA THR A 274 -6.34 14.33 -1.77
C THR A 274 -6.46 14.56 -3.26
N THR A 275 -6.62 15.81 -3.69
CA THR A 275 -6.64 16.21 -5.10
C THR A 275 -5.55 17.23 -5.38
N SER A 276 -4.97 17.20 -6.56
CA SER A 276 -4.05 18.24 -7.05
C SER A 276 -4.77 19.11 -8.08
N ILE A 277 -4.87 20.40 -7.80
CA ILE A 277 -5.50 21.38 -8.70
C ILE A 277 -4.48 22.20 -9.47
N MET A 278 -3.20 21.80 -9.37
CA MET A 278 -2.09 22.38 -10.12
C MET A 278 -0.94 21.38 -10.21
N HIS A 279 -0.02 21.61 -11.14
CA HIS A 279 1.14 20.75 -11.35
C HIS A 279 2.17 20.88 -10.22
N LYS A 280 2.61 19.78 -9.65
CA LYS A 280 3.66 19.68 -8.62
C LYS A 280 3.44 20.57 -7.39
N PRO A 281 2.33 20.43 -6.66
CA PRO A 281 2.07 21.27 -5.49
C PRO A 281 3.17 21.22 -4.43
N TRP A 282 3.92 20.11 -4.34
CA TRP A 282 5.03 19.89 -3.41
C TRP A 282 6.40 19.84 -4.12
N ASN A 283 6.53 20.43 -5.31
CA ASN A 283 7.74 20.42 -6.11
C ASN A 283 8.26 18.98 -6.38
N GLY A 284 9.48 18.66 -5.98
CA GLY A 284 10.11 17.36 -6.25
C GLY A 284 10.13 16.39 -5.05
N GLN A 285 9.26 16.56 -4.06
CA GLN A 285 9.26 15.73 -2.85
C GLN A 285 8.86 14.28 -3.09
N THR A 286 8.11 14.00 -4.16
CA THR A 286 7.66 12.66 -4.50
C THR A 286 8.25 12.20 -5.82
N GLU A 287 8.55 10.90 -5.95
CA GLU A 287 9.00 10.28 -7.20
C GLU A 287 8.00 10.55 -8.33
N ASP A 288 6.72 10.29 -8.05
CA ASP A 288 5.65 10.58 -8.98
C ASP A 288 5.10 11.97 -8.69
N HIS A 289 5.35 12.89 -9.61
CA HIS A 289 4.81 14.23 -9.49
C HIS A 289 3.27 14.20 -9.62
N TYR A 290 2.64 15.00 -8.81
CA TYR A 290 1.21 15.22 -8.92
C TYR A 290 0.96 16.18 -10.08
N ASP A 291 0.34 15.70 -11.15
CA ASP A 291 -0.17 16.56 -12.20
C ASP A 291 -1.48 17.21 -11.76
N SER A 292 -1.83 18.32 -12.41
CA SER A 292 -3.13 18.93 -12.18
C SER A 292 -4.26 18.01 -12.63
N MET A 293 -5.25 17.79 -11.76
CA MET A 293 -6.50 17.12 -12.14
C MET A 293 -7.49 18.07 -12.82
N VAL A 294 -7.16 19.36 -12.87
CA VAL A 294 -7.94 20.41 -13.58
C VAL A 294 -7.09 20.99 -14.67
N THR A 295 -7.49 20.82 -15.92
CA THR A 295 -6.79 21.44 -17.04
C THR A 295 -7.29 22.88 -17.23
N ARG A 296 -6.41 23.84 -17.10
CA ARG A 296 -6.69 25.26 -17.40
C ARG A 296 -6.34 25.56 -18.83
N ILE A 297 -7.27 26.14 -19.57
CA ILE A 297 -7.15 26.44 -20.97
C ILE A 297 -7.26 27.95 -21.17
N LYS A 298 -6.17 28.57 -21.66
CA LYS A 298 -6.18 29.98 -22.08
C LYS A 298 -6.49 30.05 -23.56
N HIS A 299 -7.61 30.66 -23.94
CA HIS A 299 -8.06 30.83 -25.31
C HIS A 299 -7.30 31.93 -26.03
N ILE A 300 -7.39 31.93 -27.37
CA ILE A 300 -6.75 32.94 -28.26
C ILE A 300 -7.23 34.36 -27.92
N ASP A 301 -8.48 34.52 -27.54
CA ASP A 301 -9.05 35.81 -27.12
C ASP A 301 -8.68 36.26 -25.69
N GLY A 302 -7.87 35.45 -24.99
CA GLY A 302 -7.44 35.72 -23.62
C GLY A 302 -8.39 35.21 -22.54
N SER A 303 -9.55 34.68 -22.88
CA SER A 303 -10.47 34.05 -21.91
C SER A 303 -9.94 32.72 -21.42
N TRP A 304 -10.50 32.24 -20.31
CA TRP A 304 -10.12 31.00 -19.67
C TRP A 304 -11.30 30.04 -19.58
N THR A 305 -11.02 28.74 -19.78
CA THR A 305 -11.93 27.65 -19.43
C THR A 305 -11.18 26.59 -18.62
N PHE A 306 -11.96 25.77 -17.91
CA PHE A 306 -11.43 24.77 -16.99
C PHE A 306 -12.08 23.44 -17.31
N ASP A 307 -11.25 22.42 -17.53
CA ASP A 307 -11.69 21.03 -17.69
C ASP A 307 -11.49 20.26 -16.38
N TYR A 308 -12.59 19.88 -15.76
CA TYR A 308 -12.65 19.13 -14.50
C TYR A 308 -12.83 17.62 -14.70
N ALA A 309 -12.80 17.09 -15.91
CA ALA A 309 -13.16 15.71 -16.20
C ALA A 309 -12.35 14.68 -15.38
N VAL A 310 -11.05 14.93 -15.17
CA VAL A 310 -10.18 14.06 -14.33
C VAL A 310 -10.53 14.25 -12.87
N PHE A 311 -10.68 15.48 -12.41
CA PHE A 311 -11.02 15.81 -11.04
C PHE A 311 -12.34 15.17 -10.61
N ASP A 312 -13.39 15.40 -11.38
CA ASP A 312 -14.74 14.88 -11.09
C ASP A 312 -14.72 13.36 -11.04
N ARG A 313 -14.15 12.72 -12.04
CA ARG A 313 -14.09 11.25 -12.11
C ARG A 313 -13.31 10.63 -10.96
N TYR A 314 -12.22 11.27 -10.53
CA TYR A 314 -11.45 10.79 -9.38
C TYR A 314 -12.22 10.97 -8.07
N VAL A 315 -12.83 12.13 -7.87
CA VAL A 315 -13.63 12.41 -6.68
C VAL A 315 -14.85 11.49 -6.61
N GLU A 316 -15.57 11.31 -7.72
CA GLU A 316 -16.71 10.37 -7.79
C GLU A 316 -16.30 8.94 -7.44
N PHE A 317 -15.16 8.48 -7.97
CA PHE A 317 -14.61 7.17 -7.63
C PHE A 317 -14.32 7.05 -6.12
N MET A 318 -13.67 8.05 -5.53
CA MET A 318 -13.32 8.04 -4.10
C MET A 318 -14.56 8.08 -3.23
N MET A 319 -15.58 8.86 -3.62
CA MET A 319 -16.83 8.98 -2.86
C MET A 319 -17.72 7.73 -3.00
N ASN A 320 -17.97 7.29 -4.22
CA ASN A 320 -19.01 6.30 -4.52
C ASN A 320 -18.49 4.85 -4.47
N ASP A 321 -17.29 4.62 -5.00
CA ASP A 321 -16.72 3.27 -5.09
C ASP A 321 -15.88 2.91 -3.85
N VAL A 322 -15.15 3.89 -3.30
CA VAL A 322 -14.25 3.69 -2.16
C VAL A 322 -14.95 3.97 -0.84
N GLY A 323 -15.77 5.01 -0.76
CA GLY A 323 -16.51 5.39 0.44
C GLY A 323 -15.82 6.48 1.29
N ILE A 324 -14.87 7.23 0.72
CA ILE A 324 -14.26 8.42 1.35
C ILE A 324 -15.00 9.64 0.80
N ASN A 325 -15.84 10.29 1.60
CA ASN A 325 -16.79 11.30 1.11
C ASN A 325 -17.02 12.50 2.05
N ARG A 326 -16.07 12.79 2.95
CA ARG A 326 -16.28 13.82 3.99
C ARG A 326 -15.56 15.13 3.74
N LEU A 327 -14.38 15.09 3.08
CA LEU A 327 -13.60 16.27 2.75
C LEU A 327 -12.88 16.06 1.43
N ILE A 328 -12.82 17.09 0.60
CA ILE A 328 -11.97 17.16 -0.59
C ILE A 328 -10.89 18.20 -0.30
N ALA A 329 -9.65 17.76 -0.23
CA ALA A 329 -8.50 18.62 0.00
C ALA A 329 -7.82 18.95 -1.34
N CYS A 330 -8.01 20.19 -1.78
CA CYS A 330 -7.47 20.67 -3.06
C CYS A 330 -6.09 21.32 -2.85
N TYR A 331 -5.06 20.70 -3.35
CA TYR A 331 -3.67 21.21 -3.30
C TYR A 331 -3.28 21.82 -4.63
N THR A 332 -2.79 23.03 -4.67
CA THR A 332 -2.92 24.12 -3.71
C THR A 332 -2.79 25.45 -4.44
N MET A 333 -3.40 26.51 -3.94
CA MET A 333 -3.26 27.86 -4.52
C MET A 333 -1.87 28.47 -4.30
N ILE A 334 -1.13 28.00 -3.31
CA ILE A 334 0.22 28.48 -2.99
C ILE A 334 1.19 27.29 -2.96
N PRO A 335 1.68 26.84 -4.13
CA PRO A 335 2.68 25.79 -4.22
C PRO A 335 4.06 26.29 -3.82
N TRP A 336 4.99 25.35 -3.60
CA TRP A 336 6.33 25.68 -3.13
C TRP A 336 7.15 26.53 -4.11
N ASP A 337 6.99 26.33 -5.42
CA ASP A 337 7.75 27.10 -6.42
C ASP A 337 6.93 28.18 -7.15
N LEU A 338 5.66 28.36 -6.76
CA LEU A 338 4.74 29.36 -7.32
C LEU A 338 4.68 29.31 -8.87
N ARG A 339 4.72 28.11 -9.42
CA ARG A 339 4.74 27.85 -10.87
C ARG A 339 3.49 27.08 -11.26
N PHE A 340 2.69 27.67 -12.16
CA PHE A 340 1.36 27.20 -12.52
C PHE A 340 1.31 26.81 -14.00
N ASP A 341 0.71 25.67 -14.29
CA ASP A 341 0.56 25.11 -15.62
C ASP A 341 -0.79 25.46 -16.26
N TYR A 342 -0.77 25.68 -17.57
CA TYR A 342 -1.98 25.87 -18.37
C TYR A 342 -1.73 25.47 -19.82
N TYR A 343 -2.78 25.06 -20.51
CA TYR A 343 -2.77 24.87 -21.94
C TYR A 343 -3.05 26.19 -22.65
N ASP A 344 -2.15 26.60 -23.53
CA ASP A 344 -2.27 27.82 -24.31
C ASP A 344 -2.75 27.46 -25.75
N GLU A 345 -3.99 27.78 -26.03
CA GLU A 345 -4.61 27.49 -27.35
C GLU A 345 -3.88 28.17 -28.49
N ALA A 346 -3.41 29.42 -28.32
CA ALA A 346 -2.72 30.18 -29.33
C ALA A 346 -1.44 29.51 -29.84
N THR A 347 -0.77 28.75 -29.00
CA THR A 347 0.48 28.04 -29.32
C THR A 347 0.33 26.52 -29.35
N ASN A 348 -0.85 26.00 -29.02
CA ASN A 348 -1.14 24.56 -28.92
C ASN A 348 -0.13 23.83 -28.02
N ARG A 349 0.19 24.39 -26.84
CA ARG A 349 1.21 23.85 -25.94
C ARG A 349 0.86 24.11 -24.47
N MET A 350 1.35 23.21 -23.61
CA MET A 350 1.39 23.47 -22.18
C MET A 350 2.42 24.57 -21.89
N LYS A 351 2.02 25.56 -21.13
CA LYS A 351 2.83 26.66 -20.64
C LYS A 351 2.82 26.75 -19.13
N PHE A 352 3.74 27.54 -18.62
CA PHE A 352 3.84 27.82 -17.20
C PHE A 352 3.94 29.32 -16.97
N VAL A 353 3.26 29.77 -15.94
CA VAL A 353 3.41 31.11 -15.38
C VAL A 353 3.99 31.01 -13.97
N LYS A 354 4.96 31.87 -13.67
CA LYS A 354 5.49 32.03 -12.30
C LYS A 354 4.92 33.32 -11.74
N ALA A 355 4.15 33.22 -10.66
CA ALA A 355 3.48 34.35 -10.04
C ALA A 355 3.26 34.11 -8.55
N LYS A 356 3.26 35.15 -7.74
CA LYS A 356 2.95 35.09 -6.31
C LYS A 356 1.62 35.77 -6.01
N PRO A 357 0.98 35.48 -4.87
CA PRO A 357 -0.20 36.23 -4.44
C PRO A 357 0.04 37.74 -4.47
N GLY A 358 -0.87 38.46 -5.11
CA GLY A 358 -0.79 39.92 -5.35
C GLY A 358 -0.27 40.31 -6.75
N ASP A 359 0.32 39.40 -7.50
CA ASP A 359 0.65 39.65 -8.92
C ASP A 359 -0.61 39.56 -9.80
N ASN A 360 -0.70 40.37 -10.85
CA ASN A 360 -1.79 40.30 -11.81
C ASN A 360 -1.91 38.93 -12.46
N ALA A 361 -0.77 38.32 -12.81
CA ALA A 361 -0.73 36.97 -13.40
C ALA A 361 -1.24 35.89 -12.44
N TYR A 362 -1.02 36.05 -11.13
CA TYR A 362 -1.60 35.15 -10.13
C TYR A 362 -3.13 35.27 -10.06
N THR A 363 -3.63 36.52 -10.03
CA THR A 363 -5.06 36.80 -10.01
C THR A 363 -5.72 36.29 -11.30
N GLU A 364 -5.11 36.54 -12.47
CA GLU A 364 -5.62 36.04 -13.76
C GLU A 364 -5.71 34.51 -13.79
N TYR A 365 -4.73 33.82 -13.22
CA TYR A 365 -4.71 32.35 -13.21
C TYR A 365 -5.78 31.74 -12.27
N TRP A 366 -6.05 32.37 -11.13
CA TRP A 366 -6.96 31.86 -10.10
C TRP A 366 -8.35 32.51 -10.08
N GLY A 367 -8.51 33.65 -10.72
CA GLY A 367 -9.78 34.39 -10.80
C GLY A 367 -10.71 33.87 -11.83
#